data_444f358424c3115c6ac2b5e2249b9dd7
#
_entry.id   444f358424c3115c6ac2b5e2249b9dd7
#
_cell.length_a   1.000
_cell.length_b   1.000
_cell.length_c   1.000
_cell.angle_alpha   90.00
_cell.angle_beta   90.00
_cell.angle_gamma   90.00
#
_symmetry.space_group_name_H-M   'P 1'
#
loop_
_entity.id
_entity.type
_entity.pdbx_description
1 polymer ?
#
loop_
_entity_poly.entity_id
_entity_poly.type
_entity_poly.pdbx_seq_one_letter_code
_entity_poly.pdbx_strand_id
1 'polypeptide(L)'
;MAHQLLAGGVVVGAAVLAPALADGWLLVALVLVLQLAAVLVALRRRWAVLMLLAAAGPVLYGMYAVAAEEAVLAVVGVAAAVLMLALATAALALRRIPAASAPAVVHGLQAGARAQSASSLPAADGRKAVVGYLPAAEPPQVPGAEPATGRSARTWVGAIAAVVAAAVLPELVAAPTLGGWRGALLAGGAAAALAVLAWLPGARAVKVAAGVAAVTALLTATVVGLDGAPAVLAVLGEALVAALVAVGLRSRFAMITALVLGGMAWVAAVQRDAPITTLVRFTIAPTVPQLVTAVAASALIVALAAALLVAGGRLGWIRPDASRAAIWVPIGLVWLYGAAGVIVNAALLVSPTSTGFTAGHAVVTVSWTVGALVLLARGLRRPALRIAGLVLVAAAVAKLVLFDLVALDGLARVVAFLGAGLVLLAAGTRYARLVAEAEQPPSG
;
A
#
# COMPACT_ATOMS: atom_id res chain seq x y z
N MET A 1 -1.46 37.38 -6.28
CA MET A 1 -0.32 36.57 -6.72
C MET A 1 1.02 37.29 -6.57
N ALA A 2 1.16 38.50 -7.02
CA ALA A 2 2.40 39.29 -6.94
C ALA A 2 3.00 39.38 -5.53
N HIS A 3 2.20 39.67 -4.50
CA HIS A 3 2.68 39.75 -3.11
C HIS A 3 3.20 38.39 -2.54
N GLN A 4 2.66 37.27 -3.00
CA GLN A 4 3.15 35.95 -2.61
C GLN A 4 4.51 35.64 -3.24
N LEU A 5 4.68 36.03 -4.53
CA LEU A 5 5.95 35.85 -5.23
C LEU A 5 7.03 36.77 -4.65
N LEU A 6 6.69 38.00 -4.28
CA LEU A 6 7.59 38.92 -3.62
C LEU A 6 8.04 38.40 -2.25
N ALA A 7 7.10 37.98 -1.40
CA ALA A 7 7.40 37.40 -0.11
C ALA A 7 8.20 36.10 -0.25
N GLY A 8 7.86 35.23 -1.24
CA GLY A 8 8.62 34.05 -1.58
C GLY A 8 10.05 34.37 -2.04
N GLY A 9 10.21 35.38 -2.87
CA GLY A 9 11.51 35.88 -3.33
C GLY A 9 12.42 36.36 -2.17
N VAL A 10 11.85 37.04 -1.18
CA VAL A 10 12.57 37.45 0.04
C VAL A 10 13.03 36.22 0.85
N VAL A 11 12.14 35.24 1.03
CA VAL A 11 12.48 34.00 1.77
C VAL A 11 13.57 33.19 1.04
N VAL A 12 13.47 33.05 -0.28
CA VAL A 12 14.47 32.36 -1.10
C VAL A 12 15.79 33.15 -1.09
N GLY A 13 15.74 34.46 -1.27
CA GLY A 13 16.94 35.33 -1.23
C GLY A 13 17.64 35.28 0.12
N ALA A 14 16.89 35.32 1.21
CA ALA A 14 17.45 35.16 2.56
C ALA A 14 18.06 33.78 2.78
N ALA A 15 17.40 32.70 2.29
CA ALA A 15 17.95 31.35 2.36
C ALA A 15 19.24 31.21 1.52
N VAL A 16 19.30 31.78 0.32
CA VAL A 16 20.50 31.76 -0.54
C VAL A 16 21.67 32.53 0.10
N LEU A 17 21.38 33.62 0.81
CA LEU A 17 22.40 34.43 1.49
C LEU A 17 22.79 33.88 2.87
N ALA A 18 22.00 33.01 3.46
CA ALA A 18 22.24 32.45 4.79
C ALA A 18 23.65 31.81 4.96
N PRO A 19 24.21 31.05 3.99
CA PRO A 19 25.57 30.51 4.09
C PRO A 19 26.67 31.56 4.17
N ALA A 20 26.42 32.79 3.67
CA ALA A 20 27.37 33.89 3.80
C ALA A 20 27.32 34.56 5.18
N LEU A 21 26.29 34.31 5.97
CA LEU A 21 26.07 34.93 7.29
C LEU A 21 26.35 33.99 8.45
N ALA A 22 26.26 32.67 8.23
CA ALA A 22 26.41 31.67 9.28
C ALA A 22 26.88 30.33 8.72
N ASP A 23 27.65 29.58 9.53
CA ASP A 23 28.13 28.23 9.20
C ASP A 23 27.58 27.18 10.17
N GLY A 24 27.62 25.92 9.77
CA GLY A 24 27.26 24.78 10.60
C GLY A 24 25.82 24.87 11.17
N TRP A 25 25.66 24.60 12.46
CA TRP A 25 24.38 24.59 13.15
C TRP A 25 23.66 25.96 13.21
N LEU A 26 24.45 27.08 13.21
CA LEU A 26 23.93 28.45 13.20
C LEU A 26 23.17 28.72 11.89
N LEU A 27 23.66 28.21 10.75
CA LEU A 27 22.99 28.29 9.47
C LEU A 27 21.63 27.62 9.53
N VAL A 28 21.57 26.39 10.07
CA VAL A 28 20.31 25.65 10.19
C VAL A 28 19.34 26.40 11.11
N ALA A 29 19.82 26.89 12.26
CA ALA A 29 19.00 27.68 13.18
C ALA A 29 18.43 28.94 12.52
N LEU A 30 19.24 29.67 11.76
CA LEU A 30 18.80 30.86 11.02
C LEU A 30 17.71 30.52 9.99
N VAL A 31 17.92 29.46 9.21
CA VAL A 31 16.95 29.02 8.20
C VAL A 31 15.66 28.56 8.85
N LEU A 32 15.71 27.85 10.00
CA LEU A 32 14.50 27.46 10.76
C LEU A 32 13.73 28.66 11.31
N VAL A 33 14.40 29.69 11.79
CA VAL A 33 13.75 30.94 12.25
C VAL A 33 13.07 31.66 11.09
N LEU A 34 13.75 31.79 9.96
CA LEU A 34 13.19 32.36 8.74
C LEU A 34 11.96 31.57 8.25
N GLN A 35 12.04 30.26 8.29
CA GLN A 35 10.92 29.40 7.95
C GLN A 35 9.75 29.62 8.91
N LEU A 36 9.98 29.65 10.21
CA LEU A 36 8.93 29.87 11.20
C LEU A 36 8.18 31.19 10.91
N ALA A 37 8.91 32.26 10.65
CA ALA A 37 8.32 33.55 10.30
C ALA A 37 7.49 33.47 9.00
N ALA A 38 8.04 32.85 7.95
CA ALA A 38 7.34 32.68 6.67
C ALA A 38 6.10 31.81 6.79
N VAL A 39 6.17 30.71 7.57
CA VAL A 39 5.05 29.81 7.87
C VAL A 39 3.94 30.55 8.60
N LEU A 40 4.27 31.37 9.61
CA LEU A 40 3.26 32.16 10.33
C LEU A 40 2.50 33.13 9.41
N VAL A 41 3.20 33.78 8.49
CA VAL A 41 2.59 34.65 7.45
C VAL A 41 1.75 33.80 6.49
N ALA A 42 2.29 32.69 5.99
CA ALA A 42 1.60 31.79 5.08
C ALA A 42 0.32 31.23 5.70
N LEU A 43 0.35 30.84 6.98
CA LEU A 43 -0.80 30.35 7.74
C LEU A 43 -1.88 31.43 7.92
N ARG A 44 -1.48 32.69 8.19
CA ARG A 44 -2.43 33.81 8.35
C ARG A 44 -3.09 34.20 7.03
N ARG A 45 -2.32 34.22 5.95
CA ARG A 45 -2.76 34.68 4.62
C ARG A 45 -3.22 33.56 3.70
N ARG A 46 -3.04 32.28 4.08
CA ARG A 46 -3.30 31.09 3.25
C ARG A 46 -2.54 31.12 1.91
N TRP A 47 -1.29 31.52 1.96
CA TRP A 47 -0.43 31.66 0.78
C TRP A 47 0.31 30.34 0.49
N ALA A 48 -0.23 29.52 -0.42
CA ALA A 48 0.30 28.21 -0.76
C ALA A 48 1.74 28.25 -1.31
N VAL A 49 2.04 29.20 -2.18
CA VAL A 49 3.38 29.35 -2.77
C VAL A 49 4.42 29.71 -1.70
N LEU A 50 4.09 30.67 -0.80
CA LEU A 50 4.99 31.03 0.29
C LEU A 50 5.23 29.86 1.23
N MET A 51 4.21 29.02 1.50
CA MET A 51 4.34 27.82 2.31
C MET A 51 5.35 26.82 1.72
N LEU A 52 5.26 26.56 0.41
CA LEU A 52 6.18 25.67 -0.30
C LEU A 52 7.62 26.18 -0.30
N LEU A 53 7.79 27.47 -0.60
CA LEU A 53 9.12 28.10 -0.63
C LEU A 53 9.74 28.16 0.77
N ALA A 54 8.94 28.44 1.80
CA ALA A 54 9.39 28.42 3.19
C ALA A 54 9.84 27.03 3.64
N ALA A 55 9.19 25.97 3.17
CA ALA A 55 9.56 24.59 3.52
C ALA A 55 10.81 24.10 2.78
N ALA A 56 11.08 24.60 1.58
CA ALA A 56 12.21 24.17 0.76
C ALA A 56 13.58 24.45 1.42
N GLY A 57 13.74 25.62 2.03
CA GLY A 57 14.99 25.99 2.69
C GLY A 57 15.44 25.00 3.76
N PRO A 58 14.70 24.79 4.86
CA PRO A 58 15.07 23.86 5.92
C PRO A 58 15.22 22.41 5.48
N VAL A 59 14.43 21.95 4.50
CA VAL A 59 14.60 20.60 3.95
C VAL A 59 15.96 20.48 3.25
N LEU A 60 16.31 21.40 2.36
CA LEU A 60 17.57 21.37 1.61
C LEU A 60 18.78 21.58 2.53
N TYR A 61 18.73 22.58 3.39
CA TYR A 61 19.83 22.84 4.34
C TYR A 61 19.90 21.79 5.44
N GLY A 62 18.76 21.21 5.86
CA GLY A 62 18.72 20.09 6.77
C GLY A 62 19.41 18.86 6.17
N MET A 63 19.15 18.53 4.91
CA MET A 63 19.82 17.45 4.20
C MET A 63 21.34 17.71 4.07
N TYR A 64 21.71 18.93 3.70
CA TYR A 64 23.12 19.32 3.59
C TYR A 64 23.84 19.25 4.93
N ALA A 65 23.28 19.84 5.99
CA ALA A 65 23.86 19.84 7.32
C ALA A 65 24.01 18.43 7.87
N VAL A 66 23.01 17.56 7.67
CA VAL A 66 23.07 16.15 8.07
C VAL A 66 24.17 15.40 7.32
N ALA A 67 24.33 15.66 6.01
CA ALA A 67 25.36 15.01 5.20
C ALA A 67 26.79 15.49 5.51
N ALA A 68 26.93 16.72 5.98
CA ALA A 68 28.24 17.35 6.27
C ALA A 68 28.66 17.22 7.74
N GLU A 69 27.75 16.87 8.65
CA GLU A 69 27.97 16.87 10.10
C GLU A 69 28.34 15.47 10.59
N GLU A 70 29.38 15.35 11.39
CA GLU A 70 29.80 14.09 12.02
C GLU A 70 29.20 13.89 13.42
N ALA A 71 28.80 14.99 14.09
CA ALA A 71 28.27 14.93 15.44
C ALA A 71 26.84 14.36 15.47
N VAL A 72 26.69 13.18 16.05
CA VAL A 72 25.36 12.43 16.14
C VAL A 72 24.24 13.32 16.67
N LEU A 73 24.50 14.11 17.73
CA LEU A 73 23.46 14.96 18.33
C LEU A 73 23.03 16.10 17.40
N ALA A 74 23.94 16.65 16.59
CA ALA A 74 23.60 17.67 15.61
C ALA A 74 22.74 17.10 14.46
N VAL A 75 23.11 15.93 13.93
CA VAL A 75 22.35 15.20 12.90
C VAL A 75 20.93 14.92 13.36
N VAL A 76 20.77 14.32 14.54
CA VAL A 76 19.45 14.03 15.14
C VAL A 76 18.67 15.31 15.38
N GLY A 77 19.33 16.33 15.95
CA GLY A 77 18.69 17.61 16.26
C GLY A 77 18.13 18.33 15.04
N VAL A 78 18.90 18.39 13.94
CA VAL A 78 18.47 19.02 12.68
C VAL A 78 17.30 18.26 12.06
N ALA A 79 17.42 16.96 11.90
CA ALA A 79 16.38 16.13 11.30
C ALA A 79 15.08 16.23 12.10
N ALA A 80 15.14 16.05 13.43
CA ALA A 80 13.97 16.17 14.30
C ALA A 80 13.36 17.58 14.29
N ALA A 81 14.15 18.65 14.23
CA ALA A 81 13.66 20.02 14.18
C ALA A 81 12.86 20.30 12.90
N VAL A 82 13.35 19.85 11.74
CA VAL A 82 12.64 19.98 10.45
C VAL A 82 11.33 19.21 10.48
N LEU A 83 11.34 17.97 10.97
CA LEU A 83 10.15 17.15 11.11
C LEU A 83 9.13 17.80 12.06
N MET A 84 9.55 18.22 13.26
CA MET A 84 8.67 18.84 14.25
C MET A 84 8.03 20.13 13.72
N LEU A 85 8.79 20.94 12.97
CA LEU A 85 8.26 22.17 12.36
C LEU A 85 7.22 21.86 11.29
N ALA A 86 7.46 20.83 10.48
CA ALA A 86 6.49 20.39 9.47
C ALA A 86 5.21 19.82 10.13
N LEU A 87 5.34 19.02 11.17
CA LEU A 87 4.20 18.47 11.93
C LEU A 87 3.39 19.59 12.62
N ALA A 88 4.06 20.54 13.25
CA ALA A 88 3.43 21.71 13.87
C ALA A 88 2.69 22.56 12.83
N THR A 89 3.31 22.79 11.67
CA THR A 89 2.71 23.50 10.54
C THR A 89 1.44 22.80 10.05
N ALA A 90 1.51 21.49 9.84
CA ALA A 90 0.36 20.69 9.42
C ALA A 90 -0.77 20.71 10.47
N ALA A 91 -0.44 20.53 11.75
CA ALA A 91 -1.42 20.55 12.84
C ALA A 91 -2.13 21.92 12.96
N LEU A 92 -1.38 23.01 12.91
CA LEU A 92 -1.92 24.37 12.92
C LEU A 92 -2.79 24.67 11.70
N ALA A 93 -2.35 24.22 10.52
CA ALA A 93 -3.10 24.41 9.29
C ALA A 93 -4.40 23.61 9.28
N LEU A 94 -4.39 22.36 9.79
CA LEU A 94 -5.56 21.51 9.89
C LEU A 94 -6.63 22.10 10.84
N ARG A 95 -6.22 22.68 11.97
CA ARG A 95 -7.14 23.35 12.91
C ARG A 95 -7.87 24.54 12.29
N ARG A 96 -7.33 25.15 11.25
CA ARG A 96 -7.88 26.32 10.56
C ARG A 96 -8.72 26.00 9.33
N ILE A 97 -8.78 24.73 8.92
CA ILE A 97 -9.69 24.28 7.87
C ILE A 97 -11.04 24.05 8.55
N PRO A 98 -12.10 24.86 8.25
CA PRO A 98 -13.42 24.60 8.79
C PRO A 98 -13.80 23.17 8.38
N ALA A 99 -14.30 22.39 9.33
CA ALA A 99 -14.92 21.11 9.02
C ALA A 99 -15.89 21.37 7.88
N ALA A 100 -15.65 20.78 6.71
CA ALA A 100 -16.52 20.98 5.55
C ALA A 100 -17.93 20.69 6.03
N SER A 101 -18.80 21.68 5.95
CA SER A 101 -20.21 21.60 6.29
C SER A 101 -20.69 20.29 5.67
N ALA A 102 -21.26 19.42 6.47
CA ALA A 102 -21.86 18.17 5.99
C ALA A 102 -22.71 18.54 4.78
N PRO A 103 -22.63 17.81 3.66
CA PRO A 103 -23.29 18.22 2.42
C PRO A 103 -24.76 18.50 2.75
N ALA A 104 -25.24 19.66 2.32
CA ALA A 104 -26.60 20.16 2.54
C ALA A 104 -27.71 19.28 1.90
N VAL A 105 -27.40 18.01 1.59
CA VAL A 105 -28.30 17.01 1.05
C VAL A 105 -29.45 16.67 2.01
N VAL A 106 -29.24 16.85 3.33
CA VAL A 106 -30.29 16.51 4.32
C VAL A 106 -31.38 17.60 4.41
N HIS A 107 -31.05 18.87 4.10
CA HIS A 107 -32.06 19.94 4.13
C HIS A 107 -32.96 19.98 2.88
N GLY A 108 -32.49 19.52 1.73
CA GLY A 108 -33.31 19.42 0.52
C GLY A 108 -34.42 18.37 0.61
N LEU A 109 -34.14 17.24 1.28
CA LEU A 109 -35.14 16.18 1.49
C LEU A 109 -36.20 16.55 2.52
N GLN A 110 -35.88 17.32 3.55
CA GLN A 110 -36.85 17.80 4.54
C GLN A 110 -37.72 18.95 4.00
N ALA A 111 -37.20 19.79 3.13
CA ALA A 111 -37.98 20.82 2.45
C ALA A 111 -38.96 20.22 1.44
N GLY A 112 -38.53 19.19 0.67
CA GLY A 112 -39.39 18.44 -0.24
C GLY A 112 -40.51 17.67 0.46
N ALA A 113 -40.21 17.03 1.60
CA ALA A 113 -41.19 16.31 2.39
C ALA A 113 -42.23 17.21 3.07
N ARG A 114 -41.85 18.43 3.48
CA ARG A 114 -42.79 19.44 4.01
C ARG A 114 -43.67 20.06 2.93
N ALA A 115 -43.17 20.21 1.68
CA ALA A 115 -43.96 20.68 0.57
C ALA A 115 -45.01 19.67 0.10
N GLN A 116 -44.70 18.37 0.20
CA GLN A 116 -45.67 17.28 -0.14
C GLN A 116 -46.73 17.08 0.93
N SER A 117 -46.46 17.30 2.21
CA SER A 117 -47.46 17.18 3.30
C SER A 117 -48.40 18.39 3.37
N ALA A 118 -48.09 19.52 2.74
CA ALA A 118 -48.98 20.69 2.70
C ALA A 118 -50.02 20.60 1.56
N SER A 119 -49.86 19.67 0.60
CA SER A 119 -50.77 19.52 -0.54
C SER A 119 -51.94 18.54 -0.35
N SER A 120 -52.11 17.96 0.84
CA SER A 120 -53.12 16.95 1.15
C SER A 120 -54.28 17.45 2.03
N LEU A 121 -54.56 18.77 2.07
CA LEU A 121 -55.78 19.28 2.66
C LEU A 121 -56.92 19.27 1.64
N PRO A 122 -58.08 18.64 1.90
CA PRO A 122 -59.22 18.63 0.97
C PRO A 122 -59.78 20.04 0.80
N ALA A 123 -59.86 20.48 -0.45
CA ALA A 123 -60.50 21.74 -0.83
C ALA A 123 -61.99 21.65 -0.60
N ALA A 124 -62.48 22.36 0.42
CA ALA A 124 -63.88 22.79 0.46
C ALA A 124 -63.97 24.13 -0.30
N ASP A 125 -64.89 24.13 -1.23
CA ASP A 125 -65.39 25.27 -2.03
C ASP A 125 -64.71 25.59 -3.35
N GLY A 126 -65.50 25.48 -4.36
CA GLY A 126 -65.27 25.56 -5.80
C GLY A 126 -64.98 26.93 -6.34
N ARG A 127 -63.87 27.59 -5.98
CA ARG A 127 -63.32 28.71 -6.72
C ARG A 127 -61.85 28.47 -7.10
N LYS A 128 -61.64 28.29 -8.41
CA LYS A 128 -60.30 28.22 -9.02
C LYS A 128 -59.60 29.57 -8.89
N ALA A 129 -58.79 29.73 -7.86
CA ALA A 129 -57.77 30.77 -7.83
C ALA A 129 -56.56 30.25 -8.64
N VAL A 130 -56.38 30.76 -9.86
CA VAL A 130 -55.15 30.58 -10.65
C VAL A 130 -54.10 31.49 -10.02
N VAL A 131 -53.38 30.96 -9.02
CA VAL A 131 -52.14 31.61 -8.54
C VAL A 131 -51.05 31.21 -9.54
N GLY A 132 -50.78 32.13 -10.46
CA GLY A 132 -49.63 32.01 -11.35
C GLY A 132 -48.35 32.02 -10.51
N TYR A 133 -47.76 30.86 -10.29
CA TYR A 133 -46.38 30.75 -9.78
C TYR A 133 -45.47 31.20 -10.92
N LEU A 134 -45.01 32.44 -10.85
CA LEU A 134 -43.79 32.83 -11.57
C LEU A 134 -42.62 32.03 -10.95
N PRO A 135 -41.95 31.14 -11.71
CA PRO A 135 -40.75 30.53 -11.21
C PRO A 135 -39.76 31.66 -10.92
N ALA A 136 -39.27 31.73 -9.68
CA ALA A 136 -38.17 32.61 -9.35
C ALA A 136 -37.05 32.35 -10.35
N ALA A 137 -36.65 33.36 -11.12
CA ALA A 137 -35.60 33.23 -12.10
C ALA A 137 -34.36 32.73 -11.40
N GLU A 138 -33.96 31.50 -11.71
CA GLU A 138 -32.66 30.99 -11.27
C GLU A 138 -31.59 31.95 -11.75
N PRO A 139 -30.69 32.42 -10.86
CA PRO A 139 -29.58 33.26 -11.30
C PRO A 139 -28.80 32.52 -12.38
N PRO A 140 -28.40 33.16 -13.48
CA PRO A 140 -27.74 32.50 -14.58
C PRO A 140 -26.51 31.76 -14.08
N GLN A 141 -26.56 30.45 -14.13
CA GLN A 141 -25.40 29.56 -13.84
C GLN A 141 -24.45 29.75 -15.02
N VAL A 142 -23.34 30.47 -14.77
CA VAL A 142 -22.24 30.56 -15.72
C VAL A 142 -21.58 29.18 -15.80
N PRO A 143 -21.71 28.47 -16.94
CA PRO A 143 -21.13 27.13 -17.06
C PRO A 143 -19.60 27.23 -16.91
N GLY A 144 -19.03 26.55 -15.90
CA GLY A 144 -17.58 26.42 -15.73
C GLY A 144 -16.91 27.35 -14.72
N ALA A 145 -17.62 28.24 -14.04
CA ALA A 145 -17.06 28.98 -12.92
C ALA A 145 -17.10 28.15 -11.63
N GLU A 146 -16.11 27.29 -11.42
CA GLU A 146 -15.84 26.80 -10.05
C GLU A 146 -15.64 28.03 -9.15
N PRO A 147 -16.33 28.12 -7.99
CA PRO A 147 -16.17 29.27 -7.11
C PRO A 147 -14.69 29.43 -6.76
N ALA A 148 -14.12 30.61 -6.99
CA ALA A 148 -12.69 30.91 -6.79
C ALA A 148 -12.17 30.47 -5.39
N THR A 149 -13.06 30.41 -4.41
CA THR A 149 -12.83 29.88 -3.05
C THR A 149 -12.48 28.39 -3.01
N GLY A 150 -13.01 27.55 -3.90
CA GLY A 150 -12.71 26.11 -3.95
C GLY A 150 -11.31 25.81 -4.48
N ARG A 151 -10.85 26.53 -5.49
CA ARG A 151 -9.52 26.35 -6.09
C ARG A 151 -8.41 26.77 -5.13
N SER A 152 -8.57 27.90 -4.44
CA SER A 152 -7.59 28.38 -3.46
C SER A 152 -7.46 27.43 -2.24
N ALA A 153 -8.57 26.85 -1.80
CA ALA A 153 -8.55 25.87 -0.70
C ALA A 153 -7.84 24.57 -1.10
N ARG A 154 -8.04 24.06 -2.33
CA ARG A 154 -7.35 22.86 -2.83
C ARG A 154 -5.84 23.08 -2.96
N THR A 155 -5.41 24.22 -3.50
CA THR A 155 -3.98 24.54 -3.61
C THR A 155 -3.32 24.69 -2.24
N TRP A 156 -4.02 25.26 -1.27
CA TRP A 156 -3.54 25.37 0.11
C TRP A 156 -3.33 23.99 0.78
N VAL A 157 -4.34 23.12 0.69
CA VAL A 157 -4.25 21.75 1.23
C VAL A 157 -3.13 20.97 0.53
N GLY A 158 -2.97 21.14 -0.79
CA GLY A 158 -1.88 20.55 -1.56
C GLY A 158 -0.49 21.01 -1.09
N ALA A 159 -0.33 22.29 -0.78
CA ALA A 159 0.92 22.82 -0.24
C ALA A 159 1.28 22.23 1.12
N ILE A 160 0.31 22.11 2.03
CA ILE A 160 0.52 21.46 3.33
C ILE A 160 0.92 19.99 3.15
N ALA A 161 0.24 19.27 2.26
CA ALA A 161 0.56 17.87 1.97
C ALA A 161 2.00 17.72 1.44
N ALA A 162 2.44 18.63 0.56
CA ALA A 162 3.80 18.63 0.04
C ALA A 162 4.86 18.92 1.13
N VAL A 163 4.58 19.86 2.04
CA VAL A 163 5.46 20.13 3.20
C VAL A 163 5.60 18.91 4.09
N VAL A 164 4.50 18.22 4.38
CA VAL A 164 4.50 16.99 5.20
C VAL A 164 5.27 15.87 4.49
N ALA A 165 5.07 15.71 3.18
CA ALA A 165 5.81 14.70 2.41
C ALA A 165 7.32 14.98 2.36
N ALA A 166 7.71 16.27 2.24
CA ALA A 166 9.11 16.67 2.18
C ALA A 166 9.83 16.57 3.54
N ALA A 167 9.09 16.60 4.65
CA ALA A 167 9.67 16.57 5.99
C ALA A 167 10.46 15.29 6.32
N VAL A 168 10.20 14.19 5.61
CA VAL A 168 10.93 12.94 5.79
C VAL A 168 12.30 12.94 5.11
N LEU A 169 12.56 13.85 4.15
CA LEU A 169 13.79 13.84 3.36
C LEU A 169 15.08 13.98 4.21
N PRO A 170 15.19 14.90 5.19
CA PRO A 170 16.37 14.94 6.06
C PRO A 170 16.57 13.65 6.86
N GLU A 171 15.49 12.98 7.26
CA GLU A 171 15.54 11.69 7.96
C GLU A 171 16.11 10.57 7.08
N LEU A 172 15.79 10.58 5.77
CA LEU A 172 16.32 9.60 4.80
C LEU A 172 17.84 9.73 4.62
N VAL A 173 18.40 10.91 4.89
CA VAL A 173 19.85 11.13 4.89
C VAL A 173 20.43 10.83 6.27
N ALA A 174 19.79 11.31 7.35
CA ALA A 174 20.27 11.17 8.72
C ALA A 174 20.33 9.71 9.20
N ALA A 175 19.31 8.91 8.90
CA ALA A 175 19.24 7.54 9.39
C ALA A 175 20.40 6.66 8.88
N PRO A 176 20.73 6.62 7.57
CA PRO A 176 21.90 5.88 7.08
C PRO A 176 23.23 6.41 7.60
N THR A 177 23.40 7.74 7.77
CA THR A 177 24.65 8.32 8.29
C THR A 177 24.88 7.93 9.75
N LEU A 178 23.83 7.85 10.56
CA LEU A 178 23.92 7.38 11.93
C LEU A 178 24.12 5.85 12.01
N GLY A 179 23.59 5.12 11.06
CA GLY A 179 23.67 3.66 10.95
C GLY A 179 23.05 2.89 12.12
N GLY A 180 22.89 1.59 11.92
CA GLY A 180 22.45 0.64 12.96
C GLY A 180 21.21 1.09 13.75
N TRP A 181 21.19 0.77 15.06
CA TRP A 181 20.03 1.05 15.93
C TRP A 181 19.72 2.56 16.12
N ARG A 182 20.74 3.44 16.03
CA ARG A 182 20.55 4.90 16.17
C ARG A 182 19.76 5.47 15.00
N GLY A 183 20.15 5.12 13.78
CA GLY A 183 19.42 5.50 12.58
C GLY A 183 18.01 4.90 12.53
N ALA A 184 17.89 3.64 12.95
CA ALA A 184 16.58 2.97 13.05
C ALA A 184 15.65 3.66 14.06
N LEU A 185 16.13 4.08 15.22
CA LEU A 185 15.31 4.80 16.20
C LEU A 185 14.89 6.18 15.69
N LEU A 186 15.78 6.92 15.00
CA LEU A 186 15.43 8.22 14.42
C LEU A 186 14.31 8.06 13.39
N ALA A 187 14.52 7.20 12.39
CA ALA A 187 13.54 6.98 11.33
C ALA A 187 12.24 6.33 11.86
N GLY A 188 12.33 5.41 12.84
CA GLY A 188 11.17 4.81 13.50
C GLY A 188 10.34 5.84 14.28
N GLY A 189 11.00 6.76 14.98
CA GLY A 189 10.36 7.89 15.67
C GLY A 189 9.63 8.82 14.69
N ALA A 190 10.27 9.15 13.56
CA ALA A 190 9.66 9.92 12.48
C ALA A 190 8.44 9.19 11.89
N ALA A 191 8.56 7.89 11.62
CA ALA A 191 7.47 7.06 11.13
C ALA A 191 6.27 7.08 12.08
N ALA A 192 6.49 6.91 13.38
CA ALA A 192 5.44 6.95 14.39
C ALA A 192 4.75 8.33 14.45
N ALA A 193 5.50 9.42 14.47
CA ALA A 193 4.96 10.77 14.50
C ALA A 193 4.10 11.08 13.24
N LEU A 194 4.59 10.69 12.06
CA LEU A 194 3.86 10.85 10.80
C LEU A 194 2.61 9.94 10.72
N ALA A 195 2.68 8.73 11.25
CA ALA A 195 1.53 7.83 11.34
C ALA A 195 0.43 8.40 12.24
N VAL A 196 0.78 8.99 13.39
CA VAL A 196 -0.15 9.71 14.25
C VAL A 196 -0.81 10.86 13.49
N LEU A 197 -0.02 11.67 12.76
CA LEU A 197 -0.58 12.75 11.93
C LEU A 197 -1.54 12.23 10.87
N ALA A 198 -1.22 11.11 10.22
CA ALA A 198 -2.09 10.47 9.23
C ALA A 198 -3.42 10.00 9.81
N TRP A 199 -3.45 9.66 11.10
CA TRP A 199 -4.66 9.21 11.78
C TRP A 199 -5.51 10.36 12.32
N LEU A 200 -4.96 11.50 12.64
CA LEU A 200 -5.71 12.65 13.13
C LEU A 200 -6.77 13.11 12.10
N PRO A 201 -7.90 13.68 12.57
CA PRO A 201 -8.92 14.24 11.67
C PRO A 201 -8.32 15.37 10.82
N GLY A 202 -8.54 15.33 9.50
CA GLY A 202 -7.96 16.32 8.61
C GLY A 202 -8.20 16.04 7.12
N ALA A 203 -7.65 16.89 6.28
CA ALA A 203 -7.77 16.80 4.84
C ALA A 203 -7.14 15.51 4.29
N ARG A 204 -7.84 14.81 3.41
CA ARG A 204 -7.41 13.53 2.83
C ARG A 204 -6.01 13.59 2.22
N ALA A 205 -5.68 14.66 1.51
CA ALA A 205 -4.37 14.82 0.88
C ALA A 205 -3.22 14.84 1.91
N VAL A 206 -3.42 15.54 3.05
CA VAL A 206 -2.43 15.59 4.15
C VAL A 206 -2.28 14.22 4.81
N LYS A 207 -3.39 13.50 5.03
CA LYS A 207 -3.36 12.13 5.57
C LYS A 207 -2.59 11.16 4.67
N VAL A 208 -2.82 11.25 3.35
CA VAL A 208 -2.11 10.42 2.36
C VAL A 208 -0.63 10.77 2.35
N ALA A 209 -0.27 12.05 2.34
CA ALA A 209 1.13 12.50 2.37
C ALA A 209 1.85 12.04 3.65
N ALA A 210 1.22 12.22 4.81
CA ALA A 210 1.75 11.76 6.09
C ALA A 210 1.88 10.23 6.13
N GLY A 211 0.91 9.51 5.59
CA GLY A 211 0.97 8.05 5.48
C GLY A 211 2.09 7.56 4.58
N VAL A 212 2.30 8.18 3.40
CA VAL A 212 3.44 7.86 2.52
C VAL A 212 4.76 8.14 3.23
N ALA A 213 4.91 9.32 3.83
CA ALA A 213 6.12 9.69 4.56
C ALA A 213 6.39 8.73 5.74
N ALA A 214 5.34 8.34 6.48
CA ALA A 214 5.45 7.37 7.58
C ALA A 214 5.96 6.00 7.09
N VAL A 215 5.40 5.48 6.00
CA VAL A 215 5.82 4.21 5.39
C VAL A 215 7.27 4.29 4.91
N THR A 216 7.66 5.40 4.28
CA THR A 216 9.04 5.60 3.82
C THR A 216 10.02 5.65 5.00
N ALA A 217 9.67 6.37 6.08
CA ALA A 217 10.48 6.42 7.29
C ALA A 217 10.58 5.04 7.98
N LEU A 218 9.48 4.27 8.04
CA LEU A 218 9.47 2.93 8.60
C LEU A 218 10.38 1.99 7.81
N LEU A 219 10.25 1.97 6.48
CA LEU A 219 11.13 1.20 5.61
C LEU A 219 12.61 1.56 5.81
N THR A 220 12.91 2.86 5.95
CA THR A 220 14.27 3.32 6.25
C THR A 220 14.74 2.80 7.59
N ALA A 221 13.90 2.86 8.64
CA ALA A 221 14.23 2.33 9.96
C ALA A 221 14.56 0.83 9.89
N THR A 222 13.76 0.06 9.15
CA THR A 222 13.96 -1.38 8.98
C THR A 222 15.27 -1.69 8.24
N VAL A 223 15.54 -1.01 7.11
CA VAL A 223 16.71 -1.28 6.28
C VAL A 223 18.01 -0.81 6.95
N VAL A 224 17.96 0.29 7.73
CA VAL A 224 19.13 0.81 8.47
C VAL A 224 19.39 0.03 9.76
N GLY A 225 18.32 -0.43 10.41
CA GLY A 225 18.42 -1.15 11.69
C GLY A 225 18.69 -2.64 11.57
N LEU A 226 18.38 -3.22 10.44
CA LEU A 226 18.47 -4.67 10.21
C LEU A 226 19.29 -4.95 8.95
N ASP A 227 20.22 -5.89 9.05
CA ASP A 227 21.03 -6.34 7.92
C ASP A 227 20.57 -7.69 7.40
N GLY A 228 20.72 -7.91 6.10
CA GLY A 228 20.53 -9.21 5.49
C GLY A 228 19.09 -9.74 5.53
N ALA A 229 18.94 -11.01 5.89
CA ALA A 229 17.67 -11.71 5.92
C ALA A 229 16.63 -11.12 6.89
N PRO A 230 16.97 -10.71 8.13
CA PRO A 230 16.04 -10.05 9.04
C PRO A 230 15.37 -8.80 8.43
N ALA A 231 16.10 -8.00 7.66
CA ALA A 231 15.52 -6.83 6.99
C ALA A 231 14.44 -7.22 5.99
N VAL A 232 14.71 -8.24 5.15
CA VAL A 232 13.74 -8.74 4.16
C VAL A 232 12.49 -9.31 4.84
N LEU A 233 12.67 -10.10 5.90
CA LEU A 233 11.55 -10.67 6.68
C LEU A 233 10.71 -9.56 7.33
N ALA A 234 11.35 -8.52 7.88
CA ALA A 234 10.66 -7.40 8.50
C ALA A 234 9.82 -6.61 7.46
N VAL A 235 10.39 -6.30 6.27
CA VAL A 235 9.66 -5.60 5.19
C VAL A 235 8.51 -6.46 4.66
N LEU A 236 8.67 -7.79 4.54
CA LEU A 236 7.55 -8.71 4.23
C LEU A 236 6.46 -8.65 5.31
N GLY A 237 6.86 -8.59 6.59
CA GLY A 237 5.95 -8.42 7.72
C GLY A 237 5.18 -7.09 7.66
N GLU A 238 5.87 -5.97 7.38
CA GLU A 238 5.26 -4.66 7.19
C GLU A 238 4.25 -4.66 6.03
N ALA A 239 4.62 -5.28 4.90
CA ALA A 239 3.72 -5.44 3.76
C ALA A 239 2.48 -6.27 4.12
N LEU A 240 2.66 -7.35 4.90
CA LEU A 240 1.55 -8.18 5.38
C LEU A 240 0.63 -7.39 6.31
N VAL A 241 1.17 -6.61 7.26
CA VAL A 241 0.38 -5.73 8.12
C VAL A 241 -0.40 -4.72 7.29
N ALA A 242 0.23 -4.07 6.31
CA ALA A 242 -0.46 -3.16 5.40
C ALA A 242 -1.60 -3.86 4.62
N ALA A 243 -1.38 -5.10 4.15
CA ALA A 243 -2.41 -5.90 3.49
C ALA A 243 -3.58 -6.24 4.43
N LEU A 244 -3.30 -6.61 5.68
CA LEU A 244 -4.33 -6.87 6.69
C LEU A 244 -5.12 -5.61 7.05
N VAL A 245 -4.46 -4.45 7.14
CA VAL A 245 -5.12 -3.14 7.29
C VAL A 245 -6.01 -2.84 6.09
N ALA A 246 -5.56 -3.14 4.86
CA ALA A 246 -6.38 -3.01 3.66
C ALA A 246 -7.62 -3.91 3.70
N VAL A 247 -7.48 -5.14 4.22
CA VAL A 247 -8.60 -6.07 4.44
C VAL A 247 -9.59 -5.54 5.47
N GLY A 248 -9.11 -5.07 6.63
CA GLY A 248 -9.95 -4.61 7.74
C GLY A 248 -10.65 -3.29 7.45
N LEU A 249 -9.88 -2.28 7.04
CA LEU A 249 -10.35 -0.90 6.84
C LEU A 249 -10.81 -0.60 5.41
N ARG A 250 -10.74 -1.56 4.48
CA ARG A 250 -11.01 -1.37 3.04
C ARG A 250 -10.25 -0.18 2.45
N SER A 251 -9.01 0.02 2.89
CA SER A 251 -8.16 1.15 2.51
C SER A 251 -7.41 0.87 1.22
N ARG A 252 -7.68 1.66 0.17
CA ARG A 252 -6.92 1.60 -1.09
C ARG A 252 -5.46 2.01 -0.90
N PHE A 253 -5.20 2.95 0.01
CA PHE A 253 -3.85 3.38 0.35
C PHE A 253 -3.04 2.22 0.94
N ALA A 254 -3.57 1.54 1.95
CA ALA A 254 -2.92 0.38 2.57
C ALA A 254 -2.69 -0.75 1.54
N MET A 255 -3.62 -0.96 0.60
CA MET A 255 -3.46 -1.93 -0.48
C MET A 255 -2.28 -1.59 -1.40
N ILE A 256 -2.16 -0.32 -1.81
CA ILE A 256 -1.04 0.14 -2.65
C ILE A 256 0.28 0.00 -1.89
N THR A 257 0.32 0.41 -0.61
CA THR A 257 1.49 0.24 0.25
C THR A 257 1.91 -1.23 0.34
N ALA A 258 0.96 -2.14 0.59
CA ALA A 258 1.24 -3.57 0.66
C ALA A 258 1.78 -4.14 -0.66
N LEU A 259 1.27 -3.69 -1.81
CA LEU A 259 1.76 -4.10 -3.13
C LEU A 259 3.18 -3.59 -3.38
N VAL A 260 3.49 -2.35 -3.04
CA VAL A 260 4.81 -1.75 -3.26
C VAL A 260 5.85 -2.41 -2.34
N LEU A 261 5.62 -2.40 -1.02
CA LEU A 261 6.54 -3.02 -0.06
C LEU A 261 6.68 -4.52 -0.30
N GLY A 262 5.55 -5.21 -0.53
CA GLY A 262 5.53 -6.64 -0.81
C GLY A 262 6.27 -7.00 -2.09
N GLY A 263 6.12 -6.21 -3.16
CA GLY A 263 6.85 -6.39 -4.41
C GLY A 263 8.36 -6.22 -4.23
N MET A 264 8.79 -5.15 -3.55
CA MET A 264 10.21 -4.91 -3.25
C MET A 264 10.80 -6.04 -2.39
N ALA A 265 10.13 -6.40 -1.31
CA ALA A 265 10.58 -7.44 -0.40
C ALA A 265 10.58 -8.83 -1.06
N TRP A 266 9.59 -9.12 -1.93
CA TRP A 266 9.56 -10.36 -2.70
C TRP A 266 10.75 -10.47 -3.65
N VAL A 267 11.09 -9.39 -4.39
CA VAL A 267 12.27 -9.35 -5.26
C VAL A 267 13.55 -9.57 -4.45
N ALA A 268 13.69 -8.90 -3.30
CA ALA A 268 14.83 -9.08 -2.42
C ALA A 268 14.92 -10.52 -1.88
N ALA A 269 13.80 -11.10 -1.43
CA ALA A 269 13.72 -12.49 -0.94
C ALA A 269 14.13 -13.50 -2.03
N VAL A 270 13.64 -13.33 -3.27
CA VAL A 270 13.98 -14.20 -4.40
C VAL A 270 15.47 -14.10 -4.77
N GLN A 271 16.09 -12.95 -4.58
CA GLN A 271 17.51 -12.78 -4.89
C GLN A 271 18.44 -13.35 -3.81
N ARG A 272 18.02 -13.38 -2.53
CA ARG A 272 18.91 -13.67 -1.39
C ARG A 272 18.48 -14.87 -0.56
N ASP A 273 17.24 -14.88 -0.09
CA ASP A 273 16.79 -15.74 1.01
C ASP A 273 16.03 -16.98 0.52
N ALA A 274 15.35 -16.86 -0.60
CA ALA A 274 14.60 -17.96 -1.23
C ALA A 274 14.76 -17.89 -2.76
N PRO A 275 15.99 -18.07 -3.30
CA PRO A 275 16.20 -17.94 -4.73
C PRO A 275 15.49 -19.06 -5.50
N ILE A 276 14.98 -18.71 -6.69
CA ILE A 276 14.30 -19.66 -7.59
C ILE A 276 15.24 -20.84 -7.92
N THR A 277 16.54 -20.58 -8.03
CA THR A 277 17.56 -21.59 -8.34
C THR A 277 17.63 -22.70 -7.32
N THR A 278 17.43 -22.41 -6.02
CA THR A 278 17.42 -23.41 -4.94
C THR A 278 16.17 -24.27 -4.97
N LEU A 279 15.06 -23.77 -5.54
CA LEU A 279 13.85 -24.55 -5.77
C LEU A 279 13.92 -25.36 -7.08
N VAL A 280 14.85 -25.05 -7.99
CA VAL A 280 14.96 -25.74 -9.27
C VAL A 280 16.06 -26.79 -9.26
N ARG A 281 17.14 -26.55 -8.50
CA ARG A 281 18.32 -27.44 -8.48
C ARG A 281 18.83 -27.59 -7.06
N PHE A 282 19.03 -28.83 -6.63
CA PHE A 282 19.77 -29.16 -5.44
C PHE A 282 21.26 -29.28 -5.77
N THR A 283 22.03 -28.23 -5.55
CA THR A 283 23.47 -28.19 -5.87
C THR A 283 24.35 -28.30 -4.64
N ILE A 284 23.98 -27.61 -3.56
CA ILE A 284 24.71 -27.58 -2.28
C ILE A 284 23.69 -27.69 -1.17
N ALA A 285 23.98 -28.53 -0.15
CA ALA A 285 23.12 -28.63 1.01
C ALA A 285 23.08 -27.29 1.77
N PRO A 286 21.91 -26.62 1.87
CA PRO A 286 21.80 -25.35 2.59
C PRO A 286 21.96 -25.58 4.10
N THR A 287 22.46 -24.57 4.79
CA THR A 287 22.59 -24.59 6.25
C THR A 287 21.22 -24.45 6.94
N VAL A 288 21.09 -24.94 8.17
CA VAL A 288 19.84 -24.82 8.93
C VAL A 288 19.34 -23.37 9.06
N PRO A 289 20.17 -22.34 9.37
CA PRO A 289 19.71 -20.96 9.40
C PRO A 289 19.16 -20.47 8.06
N GLN A 290 19.79 -20.83 6.94
CA GLN A 290 19.30 -20.49 5.60
C GLN A 290 17.94 -21.12 5.31
N LEU A 291 17.75 -22.40 5.68
CA LEU A 291 16.47 -23.09 5.52
C LEU A 291 15.36 -22.46 6.37
N VAL A 292 15.65 -22.15 7.65
CA VAL A 292 14.69 -21.47 8.54
C VAL A 292 14.27 -20.13 7.94
N THR A 293 15.23 -19.33 7.47
CA THR A 293 14.96 -18.04 6.81
C THR A 293 14.13 -18.21 5.55
N ALA A 294 14.48 -19.20 4.71
CA ALA A 294 13.75 -19.48 3.47
C ALA A 294 12.31 -19.93 3.74
N VAL A 295 12.08 -20.76 4.77
CA VAL A 295 10.73 -21.14 5.21
C VAL A 295 9.95 -19.93 5.70
N ALA A 296 10.55 -19.09 6.55
CA ALA A 296 9.91 -17.89 7.09
C ALA A 296 9.56 -16.90 5.98
N ALA A 297 10.49 -16.60 5.06
CA ALA A 297 10.25 -15.72 3.91
C ALA A 297 9.13 -16.28 3.02
N SER A 298 9.18 -17.58 2.70
CA SER A 298 8.16 -18.23 1.88
C SER A 298 6.78 -18.21 2.55
N ALA A 299 6.71 -18.43 3.86
CA ALA A 299 5.45 -18.37 4.62
C ALA A 299 4.86 -16.95 4.64
N LEU A 300 5.70 -15.92 4.83
CA LEU A 300 5.27 -14.52 4.74
C LEU A 300 4.79 -14.16 3.34
N ILE A 301 5.44 -14.64 2.28
CA ILE A 301 5.02 -14.44 0.89
C ILE A 301 3.63 -15.07 0.66
N VAL A 302 3.39 -16.29 1.15
CA VAL A 302 2.07 -16.95 1.05
C VAL A 302 1.01 -16.16 1.78
N ALA A 303 1.28 -15.75 3.02
CA ALA A 303 0.35 -14.98 3.84
C ALA A 303 0.03 -13.62 3.20
N LEU A 304 1.05 -12.93 2.71
CA LEU A 304 0.91 -11.63 2.02
C LEU A 304 0.08 -11.76 0.74
N ALA A 305 0.40 -12.72 -0.13
CA ALA A 305 -0.34 -12.94 -1.36
C ALA A 305 -1.80 -13.30 -1.08
N ALA A 306 -2.08 -14.14 -0.08
CA ALA A 306 -3.44 -14.45 0.36
C ALA A 306 -4.18 -13.21 0.88
N ALA A 307 -3.53 -12.38 1.72
CA ALA A 307 -4.10 -11.14 2.23
C ALA A 307 -4.39 -10.13 1.10
N LEU A 308 -3.50 -10.00 0.11
CA LEU A 308 -3.70 -9.16 -1.06
C LEU A 308 -4.89 -9.61 -1.91
N LEU A 309 -5.06 -10.92 -2.13
CA LEU A 309 -6.21 -11.47 -2.84
C LEU A 309 -7.52 -11.17 -2.10
N VAL A 310 -7.55 -11.36 -0.77
CA VAL A 310 -8.73 -11.03 0.05
C VAL A 310 -9.00 -9.52 0.04
N ALA A 311 -7.97 -8.69 0.19
CA ALA A 311 -8.10 -7.23 0.14
C ALA A 311 -8.63 -6.76 -1.22
N GLY A 312 -8.08 -7.30 -2.31
CA GLY A 312 -8.53 -7.01 -3.68
C GLY A 312 -10.00 -7.36 -3.90
N GLY A 313 -10.44 -8.50 -3.37
CA GLY A 313 -11.85 -8.90 -3.39
C GLY A 313 -12.74 -7.92 -2.60
N ARG A 314 -12.34 -7.55 -1.37
CA ARG A 314 -13.10 -6.60 -0.51
C ARG A 314 -13.13 -5.17 -1.06
N LEU A 315 -12.10 -4.75 -1.78
CA LEU A 315 -12.02 -3.43 -2.43
C LEU A 315 -12.76 -3.40 -3.78
N GLY A 316 -13.26 -4.54 -4.27
CA GLY A 316 -13.90 -4.65 -5.59
C GLY A 316 -12.91 -4.48 -6.75
N TRP A 317 -11.60 -4.65 -6.51
CA TRP A 317 -10.58 -4.63 -7.56
C TRP A 317 -10.54 -5.94 -8.33
N ILE A 318 -10.86 -7.05 -7.66
CA ILE A 318 -11.05 -8.37 -8.29
C ILE A 318 -12.51 -8.43 -8.74
N ARG A 319 -12.73 -8.38 -10.05
CA ARG A 319 -14.03 -8.65 -10.68
C ARG A 319 -13.93 -9.92 -11.51
N PRO A 320 -15.03 -10.66 -11.66
CA PRO A 320 -15.04 -11.92 -12.43
C PRO A 320 -14.79 -11.75 -13.94
N ASP A 321 -14.56 -10.53 -14.42
CA ASP A 321 -14.31 -10.24 -15.82
C ASP A 321 -12.94 -10.74 -16.27
N ALA A 322 -12.87 -11.51 -17.34
CA ALA A 322 -11.67 -12.12 -17.87
C ALA A 322 -10.52 -11.11 -18.15
N SER A 323 -10.86 -9.89 -18.57
CA SER A 323 -9.89 -8.82 -18.85
C SER A 323 -9.11 -8.34 -17.61
N ARG A 324 -9.68 -8.50 -16.41
CA ARG A 324 -9.05 -8.11 -15.14
C ARG A 324 -8.40 -9.29 -14.40
N ALA A 325 -8.72 -10.52 -14.77
CA ALA A 325 -8.08 -11.71 -14.20
C ALA A 325 -6.56 -11.68 -14.40
N ALA A 326 -6.07 -11.16 -15.51
CA ALA A 326 -4.66 -11.04 -15.83
C ALA A 326 -3.83 -10.26 -14.78
N ILE A 327 -4.44 -9.28 -14.07
CA ILE A 327 -3.75 -8.50 -13.04
C ILE A 327 -3.49 -9.36 -11.79
N TRP A 328 -4.35 -10.35 -11.50
CA TRP A 328 -4.29 -11.16 -10.28
C TRP A 328 -3.55 -12.47 -10.45
N VAL A 329 -3.33 -12.90 -11.70
CA VAL A 329 -2.51 -14.08 -12.01
C VAL A 329 -1.10 -13.97 -11.41
N PRO A 330 -0.37 -12.85 -11.53
CA PRO A 330 0.94 -12.73 -10.90
C PRO A 330 0.94 -12.95 -9.38
N ILE A 331 -0.07 -12.44 -8.67
CA ILE A 331 -0.18 -12.64 -7.21
C ILE A 331 -0.44 -14.12 -6.90
N GLY A 332 -1.25 -14.80 -7.70
CA GLY A 332 -1.47 -16.23 -7.61
C GLY A 332 -0.19 -17.04 -7.85
N LEU A 333 0.62 -16.66 -8.82
CA LEU A 333 1.92 -17.29 -9.09
C LEU A 333 2.91 -17.08 -7.94
N VAL A 334 2.96 -15.87 -7.36
CA VAL A 334 3.76 -15.57 -6.16
C VAL A 334 3.30 -16.42 -4.97
N TRP A 335 1.99 -16.61 -4.82
CA TRP A 335 1.44 -17.50 -3.79
C TRP A 335 1.88 -18.95 -3.98
N LEU A 336 1.81 -19.48 -5.23
CA LEU A 336 2.26 -20.84 -5.55
C LEU A 336 3.77 -21.00 -5.32
N TYR A 337 4.56 -20.01 -5.71
CA TYR A 337 6.00 -19.97 -5.45
C TYR A 337 6.31 -20.04 -3.94
N GLY A 338 5.67 -19.21 -3.15
CA GLY A 338 5.82 -19.21 -1.70
C GLY A 338 5.39 -20.55 -1.07
N ALA A 339 4.25 -21.11 -1.51
CA ALA A 339 3.76 -22.40 -1.03
C ALA A 339 4.73 -23.55 -1.35
N ALA A 340 5.29 -23.58 -2.57
CA ALA A 340 6.34 -24.52 -2.93
C ALA A 340 7.59 -24.33 -2.07
N GLY A 341 8.01 -23.07 -1.85
CA GLY A 341 9.16 -22.73 -0.99
C GLY A 341 9.00 -23.21 0.44
N VAL A 342 7.83 -23.02 1.06
CA VAL A 342 7.54 -23.55 2.40
C VAL A 342 7.71 -25.07 2.43
N ILE A 343 7.08 -25.78 1.50
CA ILE A 343 7.07 -27.25 1.50
C ILE A 343 8.47 -27.82 1.25
N VAL A 344 9.17 -27.33 0.22
CA VAL A 344 10.50 -27.85 -0.15
C VAL A 344 11.53 -27.54 0.93
N ASN A 345 11.59 -26.30 1.43
CA ASN A 345 12.55 -25.94 2.48
C ASN A 345 12.23 -26.63 3.83
N ALA A 346 10.95 -26.86 4.15
CA ALA A 346 10.57 -27.67 5.32
C ALA A 346 10.99 -29.15 5.17
N ALA A 347 10.86 -29.73 3.98
CA ALA A 347 11.35 -31.09 3.70
C ALA A 347 12.88 -31.16 3.83
N LEU A 348 13.60 -30.15 3.36
CA LEU A 348 15.06 -30.04 3.52
C LEU A 348 15.49 -29.83 4.97
N LEU A 349 14.68 -29.16 5.82
CA LEU A 349 14.96 -29.10 7.27
C LEU A 349 14.92 -30.47 7.93
N VAL A 350 14.03 -31.36 7.46
CA VAL A 350 13.94 -32.74 7.96
C VAL A 350 15.06 -33.60 7.39
N SER A 351 15.37 -33.45 6.10
CA SER A 351 16.40 -34.20 5.41
C SER A 351 17.14 -33.30 4.41
N PRO A 352 18.31 -32.75 4.78
CA PRO A 352 19.09 -31.83 3.94
C PRO A 352 19.87 -32.58 2.83
N THR A 353 19.17 -33.40 2.07
CA THR A 353 19.71 -34.27 1.02
C THR A 353 18.90 -34.11 -0.27
N SER A 354 19.42 -34.71 -1.36
CA SER A 354 18.66 -34.80 -2.62
C SER A 354 17.32 -35.53 -2.45
N THR A 355 17.28 -36.55 -1.56
CA THR A 355 16.03 -37.24 -1.23
C THR A 355 15.00 -36.35 -0.58
N GLY A 356 15.41 -35.51 0.40
CA GLY A 356 14.51 -34.51 1.00
C GLY A 356 14.00 -33.49 -0.02
N PHE A 357 14.88 -33.03 -0.92
CA PHE A 357 14.52 -32.13 -2.02
C PHE A 357 13.44 -32.74 -2.93
N THR A 358 13.67 -33.96 -3.44
CA THR A 358 12.72 -34.66 -4.32
C THR A 358 11.40 -34.98 -3.61
N ALA A 359 11.45 -35.40 -2.33
CA ALA A 359 10.26 -35.64 -1.51
C ALA A 359 9.43 -34.33 -1.36
N GLY A 360 10.10 -33.21 -1.06
CA GLY A 360 9.44 -31.89 -1.00
C GLY A 360 8.71 -31.53 -2.30
N HIS A 361 9.36 -31.73 -3.44
CA HIS A 361 8.74 -31.49 -4.75
C HIS A 361 7.57 -32.42 -5.06
N ALA A 362 7.66 -33.69 -4.68
CA ALA A 362 6.55 -34.63 -4.82
C ALA A 362 5.33 -34.17 -3.99
N VAL A 363 5.56 -33.73 -2.74
CA VAL A 363 4.50 -33.18 -1.88
C VAL A 363 3.89 -31.92 -2.50
N VAL A 364 4.69 -31.01 -3.10
CA VAL A 364 4.18 -29.83 -3.83
C VAL A 364 3.25 -30.26 -4.96
N THR A 365 3.68 -31.20 -5.81
CA THR A 365 2.89 -31.64 -6.96
C THR A 365 1.57 -32.28 -6.53
N VAL A 366 1.60 -33.15 -5.53
CA VAL A 366 0.39 -33.77 -4.96
C VAL A 366 -0.53 -32.71 -4.34
N SER A 367 0.01 -31.80 -3.53
CA SER A 367 -0.80 -30.76 -2.87
C SER A 367 -1.48 -29.82 -3.86
N TRP A 368 -0.78 -29.43 -4.93
CA TRP A 368 -1.38 -28.60 -5.99
C TRP A 368 -2.47 -29.33 -6.74
N THR A 369 -2.26 -30.62 -7.04
CA THR A 369 -3.26 -31.45 -7.72
C THR A 369 -4.52 -31.61 -6.84
N VAL A 370 -4.35 -31.94 -5.55
CA VAL A 370 -5.47 -32.02 -4.60
C VAL A 370 -6.18 -30.68 -4.45
N GLY A 371 -5.42 -29.58 -4.31
CA GLY A 371 -5.96 -28.23 -4.23
C GLY A 371 -6.80 -27.86 -5.48
N ALA A 372 -6.29 -28.20 -6.66
CA ALA A 372 -7.01 -27.98 -7.93
C ALA A 372 -8.35 -28.74 -7.96
N LEU A 373 -8.36 -29.99 -7.50
CA LEU A 373 -9.58 -30.80 -7.39
C LEU A 373 -10.62 -30.18 -6.47
N VAL A 374 -10.19 -29.75 -5.28
CA VAL A 374 -11.06 -29.10 -4.30
C VAL A 374 -11.66 -27.82 -4.89
N LEU A 375 -10.83 -27.02 -5.60
CA LEU A 375 -11.28 -25.80 -6.26
C LEU A 375 -12.29 -26.10 -7.39
N LEU A 376 -12.04 -27.10 -8.22
CA LEU A 376 -12.94 -27.53 -9.28
C LEU A 376 -14.27 -28.04 -8.71
N ALA A 377 -14.21 -28.90 -7.68
CA ALA A 377 -15.43 -29.42 -7.02
C ALA A 377 -16.28 -28.31 -6.40
N ARG A 378 -15.64 -27.31 -5.73
CA ARG A 378 -16.35 -26.15 -5.19
C ARG A 378 -16.73 -25.12 -6.27
N GLY A 379 -16.07 -25.17 -7.40
CA GLY A 379 -16.27 -24.28 -8.55
C GLY A 379 -17.50 -24.58 -9.38
N LEU A 380 -18.19 -25.71 -9.18
CA LEU A 380 -19.42 -26.05 -9.89
C LEU A 380 -20.49 -24.96 -9.80
N ARG A 381 -20.57 -24.30 -8.63
CA ARG A 381 -21.52 -23.19 -8.37
C ARG A 381 -20.88 -21.81 -8.40
N ARG A 382 -19.55 -21.70 -8.60
CA ARG A 382 -18.80 -20.44 -8.54
C ARG A 382 -17.76 -20.39 -9.66
N PRO A 383 -18.02 -19.68 -10.79
CA PRO A 383 -17.14 -19.65 -11.97
C PRO A 383 -15.69 -19.24 -11.64
N ALA A 384 -15.49 -18.31 -10.69
CA ALA A 384 -14.16 -17.86 -10.28
C ALA A 384 -13.31 -19.00 -9.68
N LEU A 385 -13.91 -19.88 -8.84
CA LEU A 385 -13.20 -21.03 -8.26
C LEU A 385 -12.91 -22.10 -9.33
N ARG A 386 -13.77 -22.26 -10.32
CA ARG A 386 -13.55 -23.14 -11.46
C ARG A 386 -12.35 -22.69 -12.28
N ILE A 387 -12.26 -21.41 -12.62
CA ILE A 387 -11.11 -20.84 -13.34
C ILE A 387 -9.83 -21.01 -12.52
N ALA A 388 -9.86 -20.68 -11.22
CA ALA A 388 -8.70 -20.89 -10.35
C ALA A 388 -8.26 -22.35 -10.28
N GLY A 389 -9.22 -23.30 -10.22
CA GLY A 389 -8.96 -24.73 -10.27
C GLY A 389 -8.29 -25.16 -11.58
N LEU A 390 -8.79 -24.69 -12.73
CA LEU A 390 -8.20 -24.98 -14.04
C LEU A 390 -6.77 -24.43 -14.18
N VAL A 391 -6.54 -23.20 -13.71
CA VAL A 391 -5.19 -22.59 -13.68
C VAL A 391 -4.25 -23.41 -12.82
N LEU A 392 -4.71 -23.87 -11.65
CA LEU A 392 -3.90 -24.68 -10.76
C LEU A 392 -3.61 -26.08 -11.35
N VAL A 393 -4.55 -26.70 -12.05
CA VAL A 393 -4.31 -27.94 -12.84
C VAL A 393 -3.22 -27.69 -13.87
N ALA A 394 -3.36 -26.62 -14.67
CA ALA A 394 -2.37 -26.26 -15.69
C ALA A 394 -0.98 -26.04 -15.07
N ALA A 395 -0.89 -25.33 -13.93
CA ALA A 395 0.35 -25.12 -13.21
C ALA A 395 0.96 -26.42 -12.68
N ALA A 396 0.14 -27.33 -12.13
CA ALA A 396 0.58 -28.63 -11.64
C ALA A 396 1.11 -29.52 -12.79
N VAL A 397 0.40 -29.55 -13.93
CA VAL A 397 0.83 -30.28 -15.13
C VAL A 397 2.10 -29.66 -15.72
N ALA A 398 2.17 -28.34 -15.83
CA ALA A 398 3.38 -27.64 -16.32
C ALA A 398 4.57 -27.96 -15.42
N LYS A 399 4.42 -27.90 -14.09
CA LYS A 399 5.47 -28.30 -13.13
C LYS A 399 5.88 -29.76 -13.33
N LEU A 400 4.91 -30.66 -13.44
CA LEU A 400 5.17 -32.09 -13.62
C LEU A 400 6.00 -32.34 -14.91
N VAL A 401 5.62 -31.71 -16.02
CA VAL A 401 6.28 -31.91 -17.31
C VAL A 401 7.62 -31.19 -17.39
N LEU A 402 7.70 -29.93 -16.96
CA LEU A 402 8.89 -29.10 -17.12
C LEU A 402 9.95 -29.35 -16.04
N PHE A 403 9.52 -29.75 -14.85
CA PHE A 403 10.40 -29.90 -13.70
C PHE A 403 10.54 -31.35 -13.26
N ASP A 404 9.46 -32.03 -12.88
CA ASP A 404 9.53 -33.35 -12.28
C ASP A 404 10.03 -34.41 -13.27
N LEU A 405 9.76 -34.22 -14.58
CA LEU A 405 10.28 -35.07 -15.64
C LEU A 405 11.82 -34.98 -15.79
N VAL A 406 12.36 -33.78 -15.56
CA VAL A 406 13.80 -33.51 -15.73
C VAL A 406 14.58 -33.73 -14.44
N ALA A 407 13.98 -33.38 -13.28
CA ALA A 407 14.65 -33.34 -11.98
C ALA A 407 14.51 -34.64 -11.17
N LEU A 408 13.48 -35.45 -11.45
CA LEU A 408 13.25 -36.70 -10.76
C LEU A 408 13.80 -37.89 -11.56
N ASP A 409 14.61 -38.71 -10.92
CA ASP A 409 15.15 -39.97 -11.49
C ASP A 409 14.49 -41.22 -10.91
N GLY A 410 14.49 -42.29 -11.70
CA GLY A 410 14.09 -43.64 -11.25
C GLY A 410 12.67 -43.74 -10.70
N LEU A 411 12.54 -44.43 -9.56
CA LEU A 411 11.26 -44.78 -8.93
C LEU A 411 10.44 -43.55 -8.51
N ALA A 412 11.10 -42.45 -8.08
CA ALA A 412 10.42 -41.20 -7.68
C ALA A 412 9.64 -40.57 -8.84
N ARG A 413 10.19 -40.63 -10.05
CA ARG A 413 9.50 -40.17 -11.29
C ARG A 413 8.24 -40.99 -11.54
N VAL A 414 8.36 -42.35 -11.47
CA VAL A 414 7.23 -43.24 -11.71
C VAL A 414 6.12 -43.04 -10.69
N VAL A 415 6.44 -42.91 -9.40
CA VAL A 415 5.46 -42.67 -8.33
C VAL A 415 4.78 -41.31 -8.50
N ALA A 416 5.53 -40.26 -8.83
CA ALA A 416 4.95 -38.89 -9.06
C ALA A 416 3.99 -38.90 -10.25
N PHE A 417 4.35 -39.54 -11.38
CA PHE A 417 3.49 -39.61 -12.56
C PHE A 417 2.26 -40.51 -12.33
N LEU A 418 2.44 -41.64 -11.72
CA LEU A 418 1.35 -42.55 -11.39
C LEU A 418 0.35 -41.91 -10.41
N GLY A 419 0.87 -41.30 -9.35
CA GLY A 419 0.07 -40.59 -8.37
C GLY A 419 -0.71 -39.42 -8.99
N ALA A 420 -0.02 -38.53 -9.70
CA ALA A 420 -0.67 -37.39 -10.37
C ALA A 420 -1.65 -37.84 -11.45
N GLY A 421 -1.31 -38.86 -12.25
CA GLY A 421 -2.15 -39.42 -13.29
C GLY A 421 -3.43 -40.04 -12.71
N LEU A 422 -3.33 -40.85 -11.65
CA LEU A 422 -4.47 -41.42 -10.94
C LEU A 422 -5.40 -40.36 -10.34
N VAL A 423 -4.83 -39.34 -9.74
CA VAL A 423 -5.59 -38.23 -9.17
C VAL A 423 -6.30 -37.44 -10.26
N LEU A 424 -5.64 -37.12 -11.38
CA LEU A 424 -6.25 -36.44 -12.54
C LEU A 424 -7.33 -37.29 -13.18
N LEU A 425 -7.15 -38.59 -13.30
CA LEU A 425 -8.14 -39.53 -13.84
C LEU A 425 -9.38 -39.60 -12.93
N ALA A 426 -9.18 -39.79 -11.61
CA ALA A 426 -10.26 -39.79 -10.65
C ALA A 426 -11.03 -38.46 -10.61
N ALA A 427 -10.31 -37.36 -10.77
CA ALA A 427 -10.88 -36.02 -10.87
C ALA A 427 -11.70 -35.84 -12.15
N GLY A 428 -11.12 -36.19 -13.28
CA GLY A 428 -11.76 -36.06 -14.59
C GLY A 428 -13.06 -36.87 -14.63
N THR A 429 -13.04 -38.11 -14.15
CA THR A 429 -14.23 -38.97 -14.11
C THR A 429 -15.30 -38.45 -13.15
N ARG A 430 -14.90 -37.96 -11.95
CA ARG A 430 -15.86 -37.37 -11.00
C ARG A 430 -16.43 -36.05 -11.53
N TYR A 431 -15.61 -35.22 -12.14
CA TYR A 431 -16.06 -33.98 -12.75
C TYR A 431 -17.03 -34.22 -13.91
N ALA A 432 -16.72 -35.18 -14.80
CA ALA A 432 -17.61 -35.55 -15.90
C ALA A 432 -18.96 -36.04 -15.41
N ARG A 433 -19.01 -36.86 -14.34
CA ARG A 433 -20.26 -37.28 -13.72
C ARG A 433 -21.09 -36.13 -13.16
N LEU A 434 -20.42 -35.19 -12.42
CA LEU A 434 -21.11 -34.02 -11.83
C LEU A 434 -21.65 -33.06 -12.90
N VAL A 435 -20.95 -32.91 -14.02
CA VAL A 435 -21.46 -32.13 -15.16
C VAL A 435 -22.65 -32.81 -15.81
N ALA A 436 -22.58 -34.12 -16.03
CA ALA A 436 -23.68 -34.92 -16.59
C ALA A 436 -24.95 -34.90 -15.69
N GLU A 437 -24.75 -34.95 -14.36
CA GLU A 437 -25.88 -34.83 -13.39
C GLU A 437 -26.46 -33.39 -13.39
N ALA A 438 -25.64 -32.36 -13.60
CA ALA A 438 -26.11 -30.97 -13.65
C ALA A 438 -26.82 -30.59 -14.95
N GLU A 439 -26.61 -31.35 -16.04
CA GLU A 439 -27.23 -31.17 -17.34
C GLU A 439 -28.52 -31.98 -17.51
N GLN A 440 -28.83 -32.91 -16.59
CA GLN A 440 -30.11 -33.63 -16.63
C GLN A 440 -31.26 -32.68 -16.24
N PRO A 441 -32.28 -32.50 -17.10
CA PRO A 441 -33.45 -31.72 -16.73
C PRO A 441 -34.14 -32.40 -15.54
N PRO A 442 -34.78 -31.65 -14.63
CA PRO A 442 -35.54 -32.21 -13.54
C PRO A 442 -36.61 -33.15 -14.12
N SER A 443 -36.47 -34.44 -13.79
CA SER A 443 -37.50 -35.42 -14.08
C SER A 443 -38.78 -34.98 -13.37
N GLY A 444 -39.73 -34.40 -14.15
CA GLY A 444 -41.05 -33.95 -13.70
C GLY A 444 -41.95 -35.07 -13.18
#